data_a028efdd02b80ed9e2638a06e9c450cf
#
_entry.id   a028efdd02b80ed9e2638a06e9c450cf
#
_cell.length_a   1.000
_cell.length_b   1.000
_cell.length_c   1.000
_cell.angle_alpha   90.00
_cell.angle_beta   90.00
_cell.angle_gamma   90.00
#
_symmetry.space_group_name_H-M   'P 1'
#
loop_
_entity.id
_entity.type
_entity.pdbx_description
1 polymer ?
#
loop_
_entity_poly.entity_id
_entity_poly.type
_entity_poly.pdbx_seq_one_letter_code
_entity_poly.pdbx_strand_id
1 'polypeptide(L)'
;MKEIAVLGTGPSISLFQPEYETTIGVNDIWKYVKTDYIVCLDHPKVFNPERIKIINESRPKSFYSQIVIWDYRKDFVKIKLENGYPDRICNIDTYGFQKSFMSPFVAFQIAWKFHEATEIHVFGVDLTNHPHLDRPLCGRIKRHFQNLKSALKLKGCEIIVHGSGILIP
;
A
#
# COMPACT_ATOMS: atom_id res chain seq x y z
N MET A 1 19.80 8.81 6.03
CA MET A 1 18.40 9.06 5.67
C MET A 1 17.88 7.76 5.09
N LYS A 2 16.71 7.29 5.48
CA LYS A 2 16.16 6.04 4.93
C LYS A 2 14.95 6.38 4.08
N GLU A 3 15.12 6.28 2.78
CA GLU A 3 14.12 6.59 1.77
C GLU A 3 13.41 5.32 1.32
N ILE A 4 12.09 5.37 1.29
CA ILE A 4 11.25 4.23 0.88
C ILE A 4 10.26 4.70 -0.18
N ALA A 5 10.13 3.95 -1.26
CA ALA A 5 9.12 4.22 -2.26
C ALA A 5 7.81 3.45 -1.96
N VAL A 6 6.69 4.16 -1.98
CA VAL A 6 5.34 3.58 -1.96
C VAL A 6 4.71 3.76 -3.34
N LEU A 7 4.35 2.63 -3.94
CA LEU A 7 3.96 2.55 -5.35
C LEU A 7 2.49 2.12 -5.51
N GLY A 8 1.71 2.93 -6.20
CA GLY A 8 0.35 2.65 -6.63
C GLY A 8 0.22 2.57 -8.14
N THR A 9 -1.01 2.34 -8.64
CA THR A 9 -1.29 2.10 -10.06
C THR A 9 -1.71 3.35 -10.84
N GLY A 10 -1.69 4.52 -10.23
CA GLY A 10 -2.05 5.78 -10.88
C GLY A 10 -0.99 6.26 -11.87
N PRO A 11 -1.32 7.26 -12.71
CA PRO A 11 -0.45 7.73 -13.80
C PRO A 11 0.97 8.13 -13.36
N SER A 12 1.14 8.71 -12.18
CA SER A 12 2.46 9.15 -11.72
C SER A 12 3.44 8.02 -11.41
N ILE A 13 3.02 6.75 -11.55
CA ILE A 13 3.95 5.62 -11.48
C ILE A 13 5.04 5.70 -12.57
N SER A 14 4.75 6.36 -13.69
CA SER A 14 5.72 6.58 -14.76
C SER A 14 6.93 7.44 -14.34
N LEU A 15 6.83 8.15 -13.23
CA LEU A 15 7.92 8.95 -12.65
C LEU A 15 8.82 8.13 -11.73
N PHE A 16 8.42 6.91 -11.39
CA PHE A 16 9.21 6.05 -10.50
C PHE A 16 10.51 5.61 -11.17
N GLN A 17 11.62 5.74 -10.44
CA GLN A 17 12.91 5.20 -10.81
C GLN A 17 13.31 4.12 -9.80
N PRO A 18 13.92 2.98 -10.22
CA PRO A 18 14.20 1.85 -9.35
C PRO A 18 15.48 2.04 -8.50
N GLU A 19 15.66 3.20 -7.91
CA GLU A 19 16.84 3.57 -7.11
C GLU A 19 16.63 3.37 -5.59
N TYR A 20 15.39 3.07 -5.16
CA TYR A 20 15.06 2.91 -3.76
C TYR A 20 15.42 1.54 -3.23
N GLU A 21 16.12 1.49 -2.09
CA GLU A 21 16.52 0.24 -1.43
C GLU A 21 15.31 -0.61 -0.98
N THR A 22 14.21 0.05 -0.65
CA THR A 22 12.98 -0.60 -0.21
C THR A 22 11.77 -0.03 -0.94
N THR A 23 10.94 -0.92 -1.46
CA THR A 23 9.71 -0.59 -2.15
C THR A 23 8.50 -1.27 -1.53
N ILE A 24 7.40 -0.52 -1.36
CA ILE A 24 6.13 -1.04 -0.86
C ILE A 24 5.06 -0.80 -1.92
N GLY A 25 4.56 -1.86 -2.51
CA GLY A 25 3.48 -1.80 -3.49
C GLY A 25 2.10 -1.82 -2.83
N VAL A 26 1.12 -1.16 -3.44
CA VAL A 26 -0.27 -1.23 -3.00
C VAL A 26 -1.17 -1.82 -4.06
N ASN A 27 -2.08 -2.68 -3.63
CA ASN A 27 -3.08 -3.34 -4.46
C ASN A 27 -2.42 -4.05 -5.67
N ASP A 28 -2.78 -3.67 -6.90
CA ASP A 28 -2.38 -4.36 -8.14
C ASP A 28 -1.09 -3.83 -8.78
N ILE A 29 -0.29 -3.03 -8.08
CA ILE A 29 0.93 -2.42 -8.65
C ILE A 29 1.92 -3.47 -9.17
N TRP A 30 1.97 -4.65 -8.57
CA TRP A 30 2.84 -5.75 -9.01
C TRP A 30 2.61 -6.24 -10.45
N LYS A 31 1.50 -5.86 -11.06
CA LYS A 31 1.28 -6.06 -12.51
C LYS A 31 2.29 -5.29 -13.37
N TYR A 32 2.85 -4.22 -12.83
CA TYR A 32 3.70 -3.28 -13.54
C TYR A 32 5.11 -3.25 -12.97
N VAL A 33 5.25 -3.29 -11.65
CA VAL A 33 6.52 -3.14 -10.95
C VAL A 33 6.60 -4.17 -9.82
N LYS A 34 7.70 -4.92 -9.75
CA LYS A 34 7.99 -5.77 -8.59
C LYS A 34 8.36 -4.90 -7.40
N THR A 35 7.76 -5.20 -6.24
CA THR A 35 8.04 -4.50 -4.99
C THR A 35 8.50 -5.48 -3.92
N ASP A 36 9.27 -5.00 -2.94
CA ASP A 36 9.74 -5.83 -1.82
C ASP A 36 8.60 -6.27 -0.92
N TYR A 37 7.62 -5.38 -0.73
CA TYR A 37 6.46 -5.58 0.14
C TYR A 37 5.18 -5.19 -0.58
N ILE A 38 4.07 -5.78 -0.17
CA ILE A 38 2.74 -5.46 -0.71
C ILE A 38 1.78 -5.17 0.42
N VAL A 39 0.96 -4.14 0.23
CA VAL A 39 -0.17 -3.81 1.09
C VAL A 39 -1.45 -3.89 0.27
N CYS A 40 -2.37 -4.75 0.68
CA CYS A 40 -3.68 -4.88 0.06
C CYS A 40 -4.74 -5.06 1.14
N LEU A 41 -5.66 -4.12 1.24
CA LEU A 41 -6.78 -4.17 2.18
C LEU A 41 -8.02 -4.85 1.60
N ASP A 42 -7.99 -5.15 0.30
CA ASP A 42 -9.08 -5.86 -0.34
C ASP A 42 -9.23 -7.26 0.25
N HIS A 43 -10.48 -7.68 0.40
CA HIS A 43 -10.77 -9.02 0.87
C HIS A 43 -10.34 -10.07 -0.18
N PRO A 44 -9.71 -11.19 0.21
CA PRO A 44 -9.29 -12.23 -0.72
C PRO A 44 -10.39 -12.77 -1.65
N LYS A 45 -11.66 -12.70 -1.23
CA LYS A 45 -12.80 -13.13 -2.06
C LYS A 45 -12.97 -12.32 -3.35
N VAL A 46 -12.44 -11.08 -3.39
CA VAL A 46 -12.48 -10.24 -4.60
C VAL A 46 -11.25 -10.41 -5.47
N PHE A 47 -10.30 -11.26 -5.05
CA PHE A 47 -9.12 -11.55 -5.85
C PHE A 47 -9.51 -12.39 -7.07
N ASN A 48 -9.25 -11.87 -8.24
CA ASN A 48 -9.40 -12.62 -9.48
C ASN A 48 -8.20 -13.58 -9.72
N PRO A 49 -8.31 -14.57 -10.63
CA PRO A 49 -7.22 -15.49 -10.91
C PRO A 49 -5.91 -14.83 -11.35
N GLU A 50 -6.01 -13.70 -12.08
CA GLU A 50 -4.84 -12.94 -12.53
C GLU A 50 -4.08 -12.35 -11.32
N ARG A 51 -4.79 -11.74 -10.38
CA ARG A 51 -4.18 -11.20 -9.14
C ARG A 51 -3.49 -12.31 -8.35
N ILE A 52 -4.14 -13.46 -8.19
CA ILE A 52 -3.57 -14.62 -7.49
C ILE A 52 -2.28 -15.11 -8.16
N LYS A 53 -2.32 -15.25 -9.50
CA LYS A 53 -1.16 -15.67 -10.29
C LYS A 53 0.01 -14.69 -10.08
N ILE A 54 -0.24 -13.40 -10.17
CA ILE A 54 0.79 -12.37 -10.03
C ILE A 54 1.39 -12.35 -8.62
N ILE A 55 0.57 -12.50 -7.56
CA ILE A 55 1.07 -12.62 -6.20
C ILE A 55 2.03 -13.81 -6.08
N ASN A 56 1.65 -14.96 -6.61
CA ASN A 56 2.48 -16.16 -6.58
C ASN A 56 3.81 -16.00 -7.35
N GLU A 57 3.79 -15.27 -8.45
CA GLU A 57 4.97 -15.04 -9.30
C GLU A 57 5.89 -13.95 -8.73
N SER A 58 5.34 -12.86 -8.17
CA SER A 58 6.13 -11.73 -7.69
C SER A 58 6.83 -11.97 -6.35
N ARG A 59 6.31 -12.84 -5.51
CA ARG A 59 6.88 -13.26 -4.21
C ARG A 59 7.46 -12.10 -3.38
N PRO A 60 6.64 -11.11 -2.94
CA PRO A 60 7.13 -10.07 -2.04
C PRO A 60 7.59 -10.64 -0.70
N LYS A 61 8.53 -9.98 -0.04
CA LYS A 61 9.07 -10.37 1.28
C LYS A 61 7.99 -10.48 2.35
N SER A 62 6.95 -9.63 2.27
CA SER A 62 5.76 -9.72 3.13
C SER A 62 4.53 -9.17 2.43
N PHE A 63 3.40 -9.72 2.80
CA PHE A 63 2.07 -9.27 2.36
C PHE A 63 1.32 -8.74 3.57
N TYR A 64 1.00 -7.46 3.58
CA TYR A 64 0.28 -6.80 4.66
C TYR A 64 -1.21 -6.68 4.33
N SER A 65 -2.04 -7.12 5.24
CA SER A 65 -3.49 -7.06 5.09
C SER A 65 -4.22 -6.99 6.42
N GLN A 66 -5.53 -6.76 6.39
CA GLN A 66 -6.39 -6.79 7.58
C GLN A 66 -6.85 -8.20 7.85
N ILE A 67 -6.30 -8.85 8.88
CA ILE A 67 -6.63 -10.25 9.19
C ILE A 67 -7.82 -10.37 10.14
N VAL A 68 -8.06 -9.38 11.00
CA VAL A 68 -9.06 -9.47 12.09
C VAL A 68 -10.50 -9.51 11.60
N ILE A 69 -10.79 -8.91 10.45
CA ILE A 69 -12.14 -8.87 9.87
C ILE A 69 -12.46 -10.15 9.11
N TRP A 70 -11.44 -10.96 8.80
CA TRP A 70 -11.55 -12.09 7.88
C TRP A 70 -10.81 -13.28 8.44
N ASP A 71 -11.36 -14.46 8.32
CA ASP A 71 -10.60 -15.68 8.53
C ASP A 71 -9.59 -15.87 7.38
N TYR A 72 -8.60 -15.00 7.38
CA TYR A 72 -7.66 -14.80 6.29
C TYR A 72 -6.95 -16.09 5.92
N ARG A 73 -6.61 -16.93 6.90
CA ARG A 73 -5.97 -18.22 6.63
C ARG A 73 -6.87 -19.11 5.81
N LYS A 74 -8.15 -19.23 6.15
CA LYS A 74 -9.12 -20.03 5.37
C LYS A 74 -9.39 -19.42 3.99
N ASP A 75 -9.48 -18.10 3.92
CA ASP A 75 -9.74 -17.41 2.65
C ASP A 75 -8.51 -17.47 1.73
N PHE A 76 -7.29 -17.35 2.24
CA PHE A 76 -6.06 -17.55 1.43
C PHE A 76 -5.86 -19.02 1.01
N VAL A 77 -6.20 -19.99 1.85
CA VAL A 77 -6.20 -21.39 1.45
C VAL A 77 -7.15 -21.64 0.28
N LYS A 78 -8.31 -20.97 0.27
CA LYS A 78 -9.26 -21.06 -0.85
C LYS A 78 -8.73 -20.45 -2.15
N ILE A 79 -7.90 -19.41 -2.08
CA ILE A 79 -7.31 -18.79 -3.27
C ILE A 79 -6.03 -19.48 -3.75
N LYS A 80 -5.67 -20.63 -3.15
CA LYS A 80 -4.54 -21.47 -3.57
C LYS A 80 -3.23 -20.68 -3.75
N LEU A 81 -2.85 -19.92 -2.74
CA LEU A 81 -1.47 -19.43 -2.69
C LEU A 81 -0.55 -20.62 -2.49
N GLU A 82 0.35 -20.85 -3.45
CA GLU A 82 1.19 -22.04 -3.50
C GLU A 82 2.23 -22.05 -2.38
N ASN A 83 2.44 -23.25 -1.77
CA ASN A 83 3.57 -23.51 -0.88
C ASN A 83 3.81 -22.53 0.26
N GLY A 84 2.74 -22.10 0.95
CA GLY A 84 2.86 -21.22 2.12
C GLY A 84 3.22 -19.77 1.80
N TYR A 85 3.24 -19.40 0.54
CA TYR A 85 3.44 -18.03 0.12
C TYR A 85 2.12 -17.21 0.20
N PRO A 86 2.15 -15.94 0.65
CA PRO A 86 3.35 -15.21 1.11
C PRO A 86 3.91 -15.78 2.41
N ASP A 87 5.23 -15.80 2.53
CA ASP A 87 5.94 -16.33 3.71
C ASP A 87 5.47 -15.65 5.00
N ARG A 88 5.00 -14.44 4.89
CA ARG A 88 4.50 -13.67 6.00
C ARG A 88 3.29 -12.81 5.64
N ILE A 89 2.12 -13.24 6.11
CA ILE A 89 0.92 -12.41 6.14
C ILE A 89 0.92 -11.64 7.46
N CYS A 90 0.97 -10.31 7.39
CA CYS A 90 1.00 -9.45 8.55
C CYS A 90 -0.38 -8.81 8.78
N ASN A 91 -0.93 -9.05 9.96
CA ASN A 91 -2.15 -8.37 10.39
C ASN A 91 -1.86 -6.94 10.83
N ILE A 92 -2.28 -5.96 10.05
CA ILE A 92 -2.06 -4.54 10.36
C ILE A 92 -2.85 -4.05 11.57
N ASP A 93 -3.95 -4.71 11.93
CA ASP A 93 -4.80 -4.28 13.04
C ASP A 93 -4.13 -4.47 14.41
N THR A 94 -3.16 -5.38 14.51
CA THR A 94 -2.41 -5.64 15.77
C THR A 94 -1.31 -4.61 16.04
N TYR A 95 -1.01 -3.72 15.10
CA TYR A 95 0.15 -2.84 15.20
C TYR A 95 -0.17 -1.41 15.64
N GLY A 96 -1.43 -1.13 15.98
CA GLY A 96 -1.85 0.20 16.46
C GLY A 96 -1.72 1.29 15.41
N PHE A 97 -1.93 0.96 14.13
CA PHE A 97 -2.00 1.92 13.06
C PHE A 97 -3.27 2.76 13.14
N GLN A 98 -3.18 3.99 12.64
CA GLN A 98 -4.37 4.78 12.40
C GLN A 98 -5.25 4.04 11.38
N LYS A 99 -6.49 3.76 11.77
CA LYS A 99 -7.43 3.06 10.89
C LYS A 99 -7.60 3.80 9.58
N SER A 100 -7.43 3.09 8.48
CA SER A 100 -7.63 3.60 7.14
C SER A 100 -8.27 2.54 6.26
N PHE A 101 -9.18 2.97 5.40
CA PHE A 101 -9.72 2.14 4.31
C PHE A 101 -8.91 2.24 3.03
N MET A 102 -7.79 2.97 3.06
CA MET A 102 -6.92 3.22 1.91
C MET A 102 -5.59 2.47 2.08
N SER A 103 -5.33 1.49 1.22
CA SER A 103 -4.08 0.73 1.22
C SER A 103 -2.82 1.61 1.21
N PRO A 104 -2.75 2.72 0.43
CA PRO A 104 -1.58 3.61 0.47
C PRO A 104 -1.32 4.21 1.85
N PHE A 105 -2.36 4.59 2.60
CA PHE A 105 -2.18 5.22 3.91
C PHE A 105 -1.70 4.23 4.97
N VAL A 106 -2.04 2.97 4.80
CA VAL A 106 -1.47 1.89 5.61
C VAL A 106 -0.02 1.64 5.20
N ALA A 107 0.29 1.67 3.90
CA ALA A 107 1.66 1.53 3.42
C ALA A 107 2.60 2.61 3.97
N PHE A 108 2.16 3.87 4.09
CA PHE A 108 2.95 4.94 4.71
C PHE A 108 3.26 4.64 6.18
N GLN A 109 2.29 4.15 6.93
CA GLN A 109 2.48 3.78 8.34
C GLN A 109 3.41 2.56 8.49
N ILE A 110 3.34 1.60 7.57
CA ILE A 110 4.25 0.44 7.51
C ILE A 110 5.67 0.91 7.20
N ALA A 111 5.85 1.77 6.18
CA ALA A 111 7.15 2.33 5.83
C ALA A 111 7.81 3.02 7.03
N TRP A 112 7.06 3.86 7.73
CA TRP A 112 7.56 4.53 8.93
C TRP A 112 7.84 3.57 10.08
N LYS A 113 6.87 2.72 10.45
CA LYS A 113 6.93 1.95 11.72
C LYS A 113 7.78 0.68 11.63
N PHE A 114 7.75 -0.02 10.49
CA PHE A 114 8.47 -1.29 10.35
C PHE A 114 9.75 -1.17 9.56
N HIS A 115 9.84 -0.17 8.72
CA HIS A 115 11.03 0.04 7.90
C HIS A 115 11.80 1.30 8.29
N GLU A 116 11.34 2.01 9.35
CA GLU A 116 12.04 3.17 9.92
C GLU A 116 12.32 4.27 8.90
N ALA A 117 11.38 4.46 7.96
CA ALA A 117 11.51 5.49 6.94
C ALA A 117 11.62 6.88 7.56
N THR A 118 12.58 7.67 7.10
CA THR A 118 12.68 9.12 7.35
C THR A 118 12.06 9.92 6.21
N GLU A 119 12.01 9.34 5.01
CA GLU A 119 11.29 9.89 3.87
C GLU A 119 10.51 8.79 3.14
N ILE A 120 9.30 9.10 2.72
CA ILE A 120 8.42 8.23 1.95
C ILE A 120 8.10 8.92 0.63
N HIS A 121 8.63 8.39 -0.45
CA HIS A 121 8.36 8.84 -1.81
C HIS A 121 7.17 8.09 -2.38
N VAL A 122 6.16 8.81 -2.83
CA VAL A 122 4.87 8.24 -3.26
C VAL A 122 4.68 8.44 -4.74
N PHE A 123 4.50 7.34 -5.47
CA PHE A 123 4.26 7.31 -6.92
C PHE A 123 2.99 6.52 -7.22
N GLY A 124 2.23 6.94 -8.21
CA GLY A 124 1.03 6.21 -8.65
C GLY A 124 -0.13 6.20 -7.63
N VAL A 125 -0.14 7.11 -6.68
CA VAL A 125 -1.25 7.30 -5.71
C VAL A 125 -1.97 8.62 -6.01
N ASP A 126 -2.28 8.83 -7.28
CA ASP A 126 -2.87 10.09 -7.77
C ASP A 126 -4.34 10.23 -7.38
N LEU A 127 -5.05 9.11 -7.29
CA LEU A 127 -6.48 9.03 -6.99
C LEU A 127 -7.36 9.88 -7.95
N THR A 128 -6.83 10.22 -9.12
CA THR A 128 -7.57 10.90 -10.18
C THR A 128 -8.37 9.88 -10.99
N ASN A 129 -9.59 10.24 -11.36
CA ASN A 129 -10.48 9.38 -12.17
C ASN A 129 -10.74 7.98 -11.58
N HIS A 130 -10.62 7.83 -10.28
CA HIS A 130 -10.90 6.55 -9.63
C HIS A 130 -12.42 6.30 -9.65
N PRO A 131 -12.89 5.15 -10.18
CA PRO A 131 -14.31 4.93 -10.47
C PRO A 131 -15.23 4.94 -9.24
N HIS A 132 -14.67 4.80 -8.06
CA HIS A 132 -15.41 4.77 -6.79
C HIS A 132 -15.24 6.03 -5.95
N LEU A 133 -14.63 7.10 -6.48
CA LEU A 133 -14.40 8.34 -5.74
C LEU A 133 -15.36 9.42 -6.18
N ASP A 134 -16.34 9.72 -5.34
CA ASP A 134 -17.15 10.94 -5.42
C ASP A 134 -16.45 12.15 -4.75
N ARG A 135 -16.98 13.36 -4.96
CA ARG A 135 -16.41 14.59 -4.38
C ARG A 135 -16.36 14.57 -2.84
N PRO A 136 -17.39 14.15 -2.10
CA PRO A 136 -17.35 14.05 -0.65
C PRO A 136 -16.27 13.08 -0.15
N LEU A 137 -16.09 11.95 -0.83
CA LEU A 137 -15.07 10.97 -0.50
C LEU A 137 -13.66 11.51 -0.75
N CYS A 138 -13.44 12.19 -1.87
CA CYS A 138 -12.18 12.87 -2.18
C CYS A 138 -11.79 13.86 -1.07
N GLY A 139 -12.74 14.67 -0.59
CA GLY A 139 -12.50 15.60 0.52
C GLY A 139 -12.10 14.90 1.84
N ARG A 140 -12.73 13.77 2.15
CA ARG A 140 -12.38 12.96 3.33
C ARG A 140 -10.99 12.33 3.19
N ILE A 141 -10.68 11.79 2.02
CA ILE A 141 -9.36 11.20 1.72
C ILE A 141 -8.26 12.26 1.85
N LYS A 142 -8.45 13.43 1.24
CA LYS A 142 -7.49 14.54 1.32
C LYS A 142 -7.24 14.96 2.77
N ARG A 143 -8.29 15.13 3.57
CA ARG A 143 -8.16 15.47 5.00
C ARG A 143 -7.42 14.37 5.78
N HIS A 144 -7.77 13.12 5.55
CA HIS A 144 -7.10 11.98 6.20
C HIS A 144 -5.62 11.94 5.84
N PHE A 145 -5.28 12.13 4.58
CA PHE A 145 -3.90 12.19 4.12
C PHE A 145 -3.12 13.33 4.79
N GLN A 146 -3.69 14.54 4.85
CA GLN A 146 -3.06 15.70 5.50
C GLN A 146 -2.79 15.43 6.98
N ASN A 147 -3.76 14.85 7.69
CA ASN A 147 -3.61 14.48 9.10
C ASN A 147 -2.49 13.44 9.29
N LEU A 148 -2.45 12.41 8.45
CA LEU A 148 -1.42 11.38 8.49
C LEU A 148 -0.03 11.95 8.17
N LYS A 149 0.07 12.77 7.11
CA LYS A 149 1.30 13.46 6.72
C LYS A 149 1.85 14.31 7.87
N SER A 150 0.98 15.10 8.51
CA SER A 150 1.36 15.91 9.66
C SER A 150 1.81 15.06 10.87
N ALA A 151 1.08 13.98 11.15
CA ALA A 151 1.41 13.08 12.25
C ALA A 151 2.76 12.37 12.03
N LEU A 152 3.06 11.95 10.81
CA LEU A 152 4.35 11.32 10.48
C LEU A 152 5.49 12.34 10.50
N LYS A 153 5.27 13.55 10.03
CA LYS A 153 6.25 14.65 10.10
C LYS A 153 6.67 14.96 11.54
N LEU A 154 5.71 15.00 12.48
CA LEU A 154 6.01 15.16 13.91
C LEU A 154 6.84 14.01 14.49
N LYS A 155 6.86 12.86 13.83
CA LYS A 155 7.65 11.67 14.20
C LYS A 155 8.94 11.53 13.38
N GLY A 156 9.33 12.58 12.67
CA GLY A 156 10.57 12.61 11.90
C GLY A 156 10.51 11.88 10.55
N CYS A 157 9.30 11.65 10.01
CA CYS A 157 9.14 11.02 8.70
C CYS A 157 8.37 11.96 7.76
N GLU A 158 8.98 12.31 6.63
CA GLU A 158 8.35 13.16 5.61
C GLU A 158 7.70 12.32 4.51
N ILE A 159 6.54 12.77 3.99
CA ILE A 159 5.90 12.17 2.81
C ILE A 159 6.03 13.13 1.64
N ILE A 160 6.66 12.66 0.57
CA ILE A 160 6.88 13.37 -0.69
C ILE A 160 6.03 12.70 -1.78
N VAL A 161 5.03 13.40 -2.29
CA VAL A 161 4.15 12.89 -3.36
C VAL A 161 4.66 13.38 -4.70
N HIS A 162 4.94 12.44 -5.60
CA HIS A 162 5.37 12.73 -6.96
C HIS A 162 4.18 12.72 -7.94
N GLY A 163 4.20 13.62 -8.91
CA GLY A 163 3.17 13.72 -9.94
C GLY A 163 2.06 14.70 -9.60
N SER A 164 0.85 14.39 -10.02
CA SER A 164 -0.35 15.19 -9.83
C SER A 164 -1.46 14.36 -9.20
N GLY A 165 -2.43 14.99 -8.54
CA GLY A 165 -3.56 14.25 -7.99
C GLY A 165 -4.15 14.91 -6.74
N ILE A 166 -5.10 14.24 -6.11
CA ILE A 166 -5.83 14.83 -4.96
C ILE A 166 -4.99 14.92 -3.70
N LEU A 167 -3.85 14.23 -3.62
CA LEU A 167 -2.95 14.26 -2.46
C LEU A 167 -1.98 15.45 -2.49
N ILE A 168 -1.81 16.08 -3.65
CA ILE A 168 -1.00 17.30 -3.81
C ILE A 168 -1.85 18.50 -3.45
N PRO A 169 -1.30 19.47 -2.72
CA PRO A 169 -2.01 20.71 -2.31
C PRO A 169 -2.52 21.52 -3.49
#